data_51f315355858e913f1c9de9c8389273b
#
_entry.id   51f315355858e913f1c9de9c8389273b
#
_cell.length_a   1.000
_cell.length_b   1.000
_cell.length_c   1.000
_cell.angle_alpha   90.00
_cell.angle_beta   90.00
_cell.angle_gamma   90.00
#
_symmetry.space_group_name_H-M   'P 1'
#
loop_
_entity.id
_entity.type
_entity.pdbx_description
1 polymer ?
#
loop_
_entity_poly.entity_id
_entity_poly.type
_entity_poly.pdbx_seq_one_letter_code
_entity_poly.pdbx_strand_id
1 'polypeptide(L)'
;MDSTVIDRPTGRPRIIIPARFSASASALRFEAEVAARKLIDAVYRAGGEPLVVHPNVDDLTVDALEARFGFVDGLLLPGGGDLDPQWYGGTGHEAVYDVDLDQDRFDLALADWALSTGRAVLAICRGLQVCNVRLGGTITVHMDEPHRHVVSDLHLPDDAVLSRMLGTRTLSISCYHHQRIDRLGEGMRAVAHGQDGTVEAVELDRPGWFVGVQWHPEDTADVDSHQVGIFAGFVDAAKEPNRETLAYSPRPKPR
;
A
#
# COMPACT_ATOMS: atom_id res chain seq x y z
N MET A 1 -33.99 2.41 14.64
CA MET A 1 -32.93 3.11 15.36
C MET A 1 -32.22 3.94 14.33
N ASP A 2 -32.28 5.24 14.50
CA ASP A 2 -31.94 6.25 13.54
C ASP A 2 -30.41 6.24 13.27
N SER A 3 -30.01 5.84 12.07
CA SER A 3 -28.62 5.94 11.64
C SER A 3 -28.35 7.42 11.40
N THR A 4 -27.85 8.10 12.40
CA THR A 4 -27.30 9.44 12.26
C THR A 4 -26.21 9.38 11.19
N VAL A 5 -26.60 9.79 9.97
CA VAL A 5 -25.63 10.21 8.94
C VAL A 5 -24.86 11.35 9.58
N ILE A 6 -23.65 11.07 10.05
CA ILE A 6 -22.74 12.12 10.50
C ILE A 6 -22.46 12.94 9.23
N ASP A 7 -23.10 14.09 9.14
CA ASP A 7 -22.81 15.09 8.10
C ASP A 7 -21.32 15.40 8.18
N ARG A 8 -20.54 14.89 7.19
CA ARG A 8 -19.10 15.07 7.19
C ARG A 8 -18.85 16.55 6.90
N PRO A 9 -18.19 17.29 7.79
CA PRO A 9 -17.70 18.61 7.43
C PRO A 9 -16.90 18.44 6.13
N THR A 10 -16.93 19.40 5.22
CA THR A 10 -16.17 19.47 3.97
C THR A 10 -14.66 19.47 4.26
N GLY A 11 -14.17 18.38 4.82
CA GLY A 11 -12.81 18.18 5.29
C GLY A 11 -12.00 17.30 4.33
N ARG A 12 -10.70 17.31 4.53
CA ARG A 12 -9.77 16.43 3.82
C ARG A 12 -10.10 14.97 4.08
N PRO A 13 -10.04 14.07 3.08
CA PRO A 13 -10.14 12.63 3.31
C PRO A 13 -9.07 12.17 4.30
N ARG A 14 -9.47 11.36 5.26
CA ARG A 14 -8.59 10.82 6.31
C ARG A 14 -7.92 9.55 5.79
N ILE A 15 -6.61 9.59 5.70
CA ILE A 15 -5.79 8.51 5.16
C ILE A 15 -4.98 7.91 6.28
N ILE A 16 -5.24 6.65 6.64
CA ILE A 16 -4.38 5.97 7.60
C ILE A 16 -3.11 5.44 6.94
N ILE A 17 -2.02 5.56 7.69
CA ILE A 17 -0.68 5.09 7.35
C ILE A 17 -0.16 4.33 8.56
N PRO A 18 0.02 2.99 8.50
CA PRO A 18 0.60 2.26 9.60
C PRO A 18 2.04 2.72 9.84
N ALA A 19 2.36 3.03 11.10
CA ALA A 19 3.72 3.39 11.49
C ALA A 19 4.69 2.21 11.26
N ARG A 20 5.97 2.51 11.24
CA ARG A 20 7.06 1.54 11.19
C ARG A 20 7.86 1.62 12.47
N PHE A 21 8.27 0.47 13.01
CA PHE A 21 9.18 0.40 14.12
C PHE A 21 10.53 1.02 13.77
N SER A 22 11.10 1.74 14.73
CA SER A 22 12.46 2.25 14.65
C SER A 22 13.15 2.06 16.00
N ALA A 23 14.27 1.34 16.00
CA ALA A 23 15.07 1.12 17.20
C ALA A 23 15.66 2.43 17.78
N SER A 24 15.74 3.48 16.95
CA SER A 24 16.18 4.80 17.39
C SER A 24 15.61 5.90 16.50
N ALA A 25 15.25 7.01 17.09
CA ALA A 25 14.89 8.23 16.36
C ALA A 25 15.58 9.43 17.01
N SER A 26 15.97 10.42 16.20
CA SER A 26 16.62 11.63 16.69
C SER A 26 15.75 12.32 17.76
N ALA A 27 16.36 12.76 18.83
CA ALA A 27 15.74 13.45 19.97
C ALA A 27 14.77 12.58 20.82
N LEU A 28 14.59 11.31 20.52
CA LEU A 28 13.85 10.36 21.36
C LEU A 28 14.80 9.49 22.18
N ARG A 29 14.40 9.15 23.41
CA ARG A 29 15.24 8.37 24.33
C ARG A 29 15.10 6.85 24.18
N PHE A 30 14.02 6.42 23.52
CA PHE A 30 13.66 5.01 23.37
C PHE A 30 13.28 4.73 21.92
N GLU A 31 12.90 3.50 21.67
CA GLU A 31 12.28 3.06 20.43
C GLU A 31 11.13 3.96 20.01
N ALA A 32 10.89 4.05 18.71
CA ALA A 32 9.88 4.93 18.17
C ALA A 32 9.08 4.22 17.07
N GLU A 33 7.86 4.70 16.89
CA GLU A 33 7.10 4.43 15.67
C GLU A 33 7.19 5.65 14.77
N VAL A 34 7.55 5.41 13.51
CA VAL A 34 7.85 6.47 12.55
C VAL A 34 7.09 6.26 11.25
N ALA A 35 6.92 7.33 10.48
CA ALA A 35 6.52 7.28 9.09
C ALA A 35 7.41 8.20 8.26
N ALA A 36 7.68 7.84 7.02
CA ALA A 36 8.52 8.64 6.13
C ALA A 36 7.88 10.01 5.90
N ARG A 37 8.62 11.08 6.21
CA ARG A 37 8.13 12.45 6.10
C ARG A 37 7.65 12.79 4.69
N LYS A 38 8.41 12.40 3.65
CA LYS A 38 8.03 12.63 2.24
C LYS A 38 6.67 12.01 1.91
N LEU A 39 6.37 10.83 2.45
CA LEU A 39 5.10 10.15 2.27
C LEU A 39 3.93 10.93 2.90
N ILE A 40 4.11 11.37 4.16
CA ILE A 40 3.13 12.20 4.87
C ILE A 40 2.90 13.51 4.12
N ASP A 41 3.97 14.20 3.71
CA ASP A 41 3.93 15.45 2.97
C ASP A 41 3.21 15.27 1.61
N ALA A 42 3.43 14.15 0.89
CA ALA A 42 2.79 13.86 -0.37
C ALA A 42 1.27 13.71 -0.22
N VAL A 43 0.80 12.93 0.76
CA VAL A 43 -0.64 12.80 1.08
C VAL A 43 -1.25 14.15 1.46
N TYR A 44 -0.57 14.92 2.32
CA TYR A 44 -1.08 16.21 2.77
C TYR A 44 -1.18 17.23 1.63
N ARG A 45 -0.17 17.32 0.77
CA ARG A 45 -0.17 18.19 -0.41
C ARG A 45 -1.21 17.78 -1.44
N ALA A 46 -1.50 16.50 -1.57
CA ALA A 46 -2.58 15.98 -2.40
C ALA A 46 -4.00 16.30 -1.87
N GLY A 47 -4.11 16.89 -0.68
CA GLY A 47 -5.38 17.28 -0.08
C GLY A 47 -5.96 16.23 0.88
N GLY A 48 -5.24 15.16 1.20
CA GLY A 48 -5.59 14.21 2.24
C GLY A 48 -5.17 14.67 3.64
N GLU A 49 -5.73 14.06 4.68
CA GLU A 49 -5.28 14.20 6.07
C GLU A 49 -4.58 12.90 6.49
N PRO A 50 -3.23 12.86 6.57
CA PRO A 50 -2.49 11.67 6.92
C PRO A 50 -2.57 11.40 8.43
N LEU A 51 -3.02 10.20 8.80
CA LEU A 51 -3.13 9.72 10.17
C LEU A 51 -2.17 8.54 10.36
N VAL A 52 -1.07 8.76 11.04
CA VAL A 52 -0.13 7.69 11.39
C VAL A 52 -0.70 6.90 12.55
N VAL A 53 -0.80 5.58 12.41
CA VAL A 53 -1.46 4.71 13.39
C VAL A 53 -0.53 3.62 13.92
N HIS A 54 -0.67 3.35 15.23
CA HIS A 54 0.08 2.32 15.93
C HIS A 54 -0.33 0.91 15.47
N PRO A 55 0.63 0.02 15.13
CA PRO A 55 0.40 -1.36 14.68
C PRO A 55 0.07 -2.30 15.86
N ASN A 56 -1.06 -2.07 16.54
CA ASN A 56 -1.54 -2.95 17.61
C ASN A 56 -2.19 -4.21 17.05
N VAL A 57 -1.81 -5.36 17.57
CA VAL A 57 -2.20 -6.71 17.11
C VAL A 57 -3.17 -7.46 18.03
N ASP A 58 -3.76 -6.81 19.03
CA ASP A 58 -4.65 -7.45 20.02
C ASP A 58 -5.90 -8.08 19.39
N ASP A 59 -6.57 -7.32 18.50
CA ASP A 59 -7.69 -7.81 17.72
C ASP A 59 -7.62 -7.25 16.30
N LEU A 60 -7.39 -8.15 15.34
CA LEU A 60 -7.21 -7.84 13.92
C LEU A 60 -8.38 -8.37 13.05
N THR A 61 -9.53 -8.64 13.64
CA THR A 61 -10.73 -8.96 12.87
C THR A 61 -11.21 -7.74 12.06
N VAL A 62 -11.90 -7.98 10.96
CA VAL A 62 -12.49 -6.90 10.14
C VAL A 62 -13.41 -6.02 10.98
N ASP A 63 -14.21 -6.62 11.86
CA ASP A 63 -15.13 -5.88 12.73
C ASP A 63 -14.39 -4.99 13.74
N ALA A 64 -13.31 -5.50 14.34
CA ALA A 64 -12.49 -4.73 15.27
C ALA A 64 -11.77 -3.57 14.56
N LEU A 65 -11.22 -3.81 13.37
CA LEU A 65 -10.61 -2.78 12.56
C LEU A 65 -11.64 -1.76 12.05
N GLU A 66 -12.86 -2.19 11.73
CA GLU A 66 -13.96 -1.26 11.39
C GLU A 66 -14.36 -0.41 12.59
N ALA A 67 -14.46 -0.99 13.78
CA ALA A 67 -14.72 -0.23 15.00
C ALA A 67 -13.62 0.79 15.32
N ARG A 68 -12.35 0.43 15.06
CA ARG A 68 -11.17 1.28 15.29
C ARG A 68 -10.98 2.33 14.22
N PHE A 69 -11.19 2.00 12.95
CA PHE A 69 -10.83 2.81 11.80
C PHE A 69 -11.98 3.10 10.83
N GLY A 70 -13.22 2.76 11.16
CA GLY A 70 -14.38 2.96 10.28
C GLY A 70 -14.64 4.42 9.88
N PHE A 71 -14.01 5.37 10.58
CA PHE A 71 -14.09 6.79 10.31
C PHE A 71 -13.13 7.29 9.21
N VAL A 72 -12.18 6.45 8.74
CA VAL A 72 -11.21 6.84 7.71
C VAL A 72 -11.73 6.57 6.31
N ASP A 73 -11.15 7.25 5.33
CA ASP A 73 -11.61 7.27 3.95
C ASP A 73 -10.70 6.44 3.03
N GLY A 74 -9.42 6.25 3.41
CA GLY A 74 -8.46 5.48 2.62
C GLY A 74 -7.33 4.89 3.46
N LEU A 75 -6.65 3.90 2.88
CA LEU A 75 -5.48 3.23 3.43
C LEU A 75 -4.28 3.44 2.50
N LEU A 76 -3.19 3.96 3.05
CA LEU A 76 -1.89 3.94 2.40
C LEU A 76 -1.01 2.94 3.14
N LEU A 77 -0.64 1.84 2.45
CA LEU A 77 0.37 0.90 2.94
C LEU A 77 1.75 1.32 2.42
N PRO A 78 2.65 1.76 3.30
CA PRO A 78 3.97 2.27 2.91
C PRO A 78 4.98 1.15 2.65
N GLY A 79 6.13 1.52 2.08
CA GLY A 79 7.33 0.72 2.09
C GLY A 79 7.81 0.38 3.50
N GLY A 80 8.87 -0.44 3.60
CA GLY A 80 9.44 -0.88 4.88
C GLY A 80 10.38 -2.06 4.72
N GLY A 81 10.74 -2.69 5.82
CA GLY A 81 11.46 -3.96 5.86
C GLY A 81 10.70 -5.11 5.19
N ASP A 82 11.32 -6.26 5.07
CA ASP A 82 10.75 -7.38 4.34
C ASP A 82 9.57 -8.03 5.08
N LEU A 83 8.63 -8.56 4.31
CA LEU A 83 7.58 -9.43 4.82
C LEU A 83 8.19 -10.81 5.11
N ASP A 84 7.87 -11.39 6.29
CA ASP A 84 8.38 -12.72 6.64
C ASP A 84 8.01 -13.75 5.56
N PRO A 85 8.97 -14.52 5.05
CA PRO A 85 8.74 -15.54 4.02
C PRO A 85 7.65 -16.56 4.35
N GLN A 86 7.36 -16.83 5.63
CA GLN A 86 6.29 -17.72 6.03
C GLN A 86 4.91 -17.32 5.49
N TRP A 87 4.66 -16.02 5.27
CA TRP A 87 3.36 -15.52 4.82
C TRP A 87 3.03 -15.90 3.38
N TYR A 88 4.04 -16.17 2.55
CA TYR A 88 3.87 -16.49 1.13
C TYR A 88 4.49 -17.83 0.72
N GLY A 89 4.85 -18.67 1.71
CA GLY A 89 5.43 -19.99 1.47
C GLY A 89 6.89 -19.95 0.99
N GLY A 90 7.56 -18.83 1.20
CA GLY A 90 8.98 -18.68 0.94
C GLY A 90 9.85 -19.35 2.02
N THR A 91 11.12 -19.58 1.70
CA THR A 91 12.13 -20.02 2.65
C THR A 91 12.98 -18.85 3.11
N GLY A 92 13.55 -18.93 4.31
CA GLY A 92 14.48 -17.90 4.79
C GLY A 92 15.66 -17.71 3.84
N HIS A 93 16.11 -16.48 3.71
CA HIS A 93 17.26 -16.08 2.90
C HIS A 93 18.09 -15.04 3.65
N GLU A 94 19.42 -15.06 3.51
CA GLU A 94 20.32 -14.15 4.23
C GLU A 94 20.12 -12.66 3.89
N ALA A 95 19.52 -12.36 2.74
CA ALA A 95 19.20 -11.00 2.31
C ALA A 95 17.90 -10.44 2.92
N VAL A 96 17.12 -11.26 3.65
CA VAL A 96 15.91 -10.81 4.34
C VAL A 96 16.30 -9.95 5.53
N TYR A 97 15.69 -8.75 5.65
CA TYR A 97 16.05 -7.78 6.67
C TYR A 97 14.83 -7.07 7.27
N ASP A 98 15.00 -6.57 8.49
CA ASP A 98 14.01 -5.76 9.23
C ASP A 98 12.60 -6.37 9.25
N VAL A 99 12.50 -7.69 9.39
CA VAL A 99 11.21 -8.39 9.55
C VAL A 99 10.65 -8.09 10.93
N ASP A 100 9.41 -7.63 10.96
CA ASP A 100 8.62 -7.43 12.18
C ASP A 100 7.28 -8.17 12.03
N LEU A 101 7.13 -9.27 12.80
CA LEU A 101 5.96 -10.14 12.70
C LEU A 101 4.64 -9.46 13.11
N ASP A 102 4.69 -8.54 14.06
CA ASP A 102 3.49 -7.81 14.48
C ASP A 102 3.11 -6.77 13.44
N GLN A 103 4.09 -6.11 12.81
CA GLN A 103 3.87 -5.24 11.65
C GLN A 103 3.27 -6.01 10.48
N ASP A 104 3.80 -7.21 10.18
CA ASP A 104 3.27 -8.07 9.12
C ASP A 104 1.79 -8.42 9.35
N ARG A 105 1.47 -8.87 10.57
CA ARG A 105 0.11 -9.23 10.97
C ARG A 105 -0.84 -8.04 10.84
N PHE A 106 -0.41 -6.89 11.30
CA PHE A 106 -1.21 -5.66 11.26
C PHE A 106 -1.45 -5.20 9.82
N ASP A 107 -0.39 -5.12 9.00
CA ASP A 107 -0.50 -4.67 7.61
C ASP A 107 -1.36 -5.62 6.76
N LEU A 108 -1.21 -6.95 6.94
CA LEU A 108 -2.04 -7.96 6.27
C LEU A 108 -3.52 -7.82 6.67
N ALA A 109 -3.80 -7.54 7.93
CA ALA A 109 -5.16 -7.34 8.42
C ALA A 109 -5.75 -6.02 7.92
N LEU A 110 -4.97 -4.94 7.88
CA LEU A 110 -5.40 -3.67 7.29
C LEU A 110 -5.71 -3.79 5.80
N ALA A 111 -4.87 -4.52 5.05
CA ALA A 111 -5.13 -4.81 3.65
C ALA A 111 -6.47 -5.55 3.47
N ASP A 112 -6.71 -6.59 4.26
CA ASP A 112 -7.96 -7.35 4.26
C ASP A 112 -9.17 -6.46 4.55
N TRP A 113 -9.10 -5.71 5.62
CA TRP A 113 -10.16 -4.80 6.06
C TRP A 113 -10.46 -3.74 5.00
N ALA A 114 -9.45 -3.04 4.48
CA ALA A 114 -9.66 -1.97 3.50
C ALA A 114 -10.24 -2.49 2.18
N LEU A 115 -9.69 -3.62 1.69
CA LEU A 115 -10.16 -4.26 0.46
C LEU A 115 -11.57 -4.84 0.59
N SER A 116 -11.94 -5.39 1.75
CA SER A 116 -13.28 -5.96 1.99
C SER A 116 -14.35 -4.89 2.22
N THR A 117 -13.96 -3.71 2.70
CA THR A 117 -14.88 -2.60 3.00
C THR A 117 -14.91 -1.53 1.89
N GLY A 118 -14.24 -1.77 0.76
CA GLY A 118 -14.28 -0.91 -0.43
C GLY A 118 -13.59 0.45 -0.24
N ARG A 119 -12.66 0.56 0.69
CA ARG A 119 -11.85 1.78 0.86
C ARG A 119 -10.83 1.91 -0.25
N ALA A 120 -10.48 3.14 -0.61
CA ALA A 120 -9.38 3.39 -1.53
C ALA A 120 -8.06 2.93 -0.90
N VAL A 121 -7.23 2.19 -1.65
CA VAL A 121 -5.95 1.67 -1.18
C VAL A 121 -4.83 2.07 -2.14
N LEU A 122 -3.85 2.81 -1.63
CA LEU A 122 -2.56 3.00 -2.28
C LEU A 122 -1.52 2.13 -1.56
N ALA A 123 -0.88 1.22 -2.30
CA ALA A 123 0.10 0.28 -1.76
C ALA A 123 1.47 0.48 -2.42
N ILE A 124 2.49 0.86 -1.62
CA ILE A 124 3.82 1.26 -2.10
C ILE A 124 4.85 0.21 -1.67
N CYS A 125 5.65 -0.29 -2.60
CA CYS A 125 6.76 -1.21 -2.40
C CYS A 125 6.35 -2.43 -1.54
N ARG A 126 6.79 -2.52 -0.28
CA ARG A 126 6.34 -3.56 0.66
C ARG A 126 4.81 -3.58 0.80
N GLY A 127 4.13 -2.43 0.79
CA GLY A 127 2.67 -2.37 0.86
C GLY A 127 1.99 -3.10 -0.28
N LEU A 128 2.50 -3.00 -1.51
CA LEU A 128 2.02 -3.81 -2.65
C LEU A 128 2.24 -5.30 -2.41
N GLN A 129 3.39 -5.69 -1.88
CA GLN A 129 3.71 -7.09 -1.57
C GLN A 129 2.77 -7.66 -0.50
N VAL A 130 2.45 -6.89 0.54
CA VAL A 130 1.45 -7.24 1.57
C VAL A 130 0.08 -7.50 0.93
N CYS A 131 -0.41 -6.61 0.08
CA CYS A 131 -1.68 -6.79 -0.62
C CYS A 131 -1.65 -8.03 -1.54
N ASN A 132 -0.55 -8.24 -2.26
CA ASN A 132 -0.36 -9.42 -3.11
C ASN A 132 -0.45 -10.71 -2.31
N VAL A 133 0.28 -10.80 -1.21
CA VAL A 133 0.30 -11.98 -0.32
C VAL A 133 -1.08 -12.19 0.32
N ARG A 134 -1.73 -11.12 0.77
CA ARG A 134 -3.08 -11.22 1.35
C ARG A 134 -4.10 -11.78 0.36
N LEU A 135 -3.95 -11.49 -0.92
CA LEU A 135 -4.77 -12.03 -2.01
C LEU A 135 -4.27 -13.40 -2.54
N GLY A 136 -3.33 -14.03 -1.86
CA GLY A 136 -2.82 -15.36 -2.15
C GLY A 136 -1.70 -15.41 -3.19
N GLY A 137 -1.10 -14.28 -3.52
CA GLY A 137 0.11 -14.19 -4.34
C GLY A 137 1.37 -14.63 -3.61
N THR A 138 2.50 -14.65 -4.34
CA THR A 138 3.82 -14.98 -3.81
C THR A 138 4.85 -13.91 -4.17
N ILE A 139 5.98 -13.91 -3.47
CA ILE A 139 7.09 -12.97 -3.64
C ILE A 139 8.37 -13.77 -3.89
N THR A 140 9.21 -13.30 -4.81
CA THR A 140 10.61 -13.72 -4.90
C THR A 140 11.36 -13.11 -3.73
N VAL A 141 11.93 -13.95 -2.86
CA VAL A 141 12.56 -13.52 -1.60
C VAL A 141 13.75 -12.60 -1.84
N HIS A 142 14.50 -12.83 -2.90
CA HIS A 142 15.62 -11.99 -3.31
C HIS A 142 15.82 -12.08 -4.83
N MET A 143 16.01 -10.93 -5.47
CA MET A 143 16.31 -10.82 -6.90
C MET A 143 17.83 -10.96 -7.11
N ASP A 144 18.24 -11.65 -8.19
CA ASP A 144 19.66 -11.74 -8.57
C ASP A 144 20.27 -10.34 -8.84
N GLU A 145 19.46 -9.46 -9.42
CA GLU A 145 19.81 -8.05 -9.68
C GLU A 145 18.81 -7.11 -8.98
N PRO A 146 19.06 -6.72 -7.73
CA PRO A 146 18.16 -5.83 -6.98
C PRO A 146 18.05 -4.43 -7.61
N HIS A 147 16.82 -3.92 -7.65
CA HIS A 147 16.55 -2.55 -8.09
C HIS A 147 16.82 -1.55 -6.94
N ARG A 148 18.09 -1.25 -6.68
CA ARG A 148 18.48 -0.26 -5.66
C ARG A 148 19.00 1.00 -6.31
N HIS A 149 18.31 2.14 -6.06
CA HIS A 149 18.61 3.43 -6.68
C HIS A 149 18.58 3.37 -8.23
N VAL A 150 17.68 2.56 -8.77
CA VAL A 150 17.46 2.43 -10.20
C VAL A 150 16.39 3.42 -10.64
N VAL A 151 16.69 4.22 -11.66
CA VAL A 151 15.69 5.04 -12.35
C VAL A 151 15.42 4.41 -13.72
N SER A 152 14.17 4.13 -14.01
CA SER A 152 13.76 3.53 -15.28
C SER A 152 12.44 4.08 -15.77
N ASP A 153 12.19 3.95 -17.08
CA ASP A 153 10.91 4.36 -17.67
C ASP A 153 9.99 3.14 -17.79
N LEU A 154 8.73 3.33 -17.41
CA LEU A 154 7.66 2.36 -17.54
C LEU A 154 6.66 2.77 -18.62
N HIS A 155 6.08 1.77 -19.29
CA HIS A 155 4.93 1.94 -20.17
C HIS A 155 3.67 1.41 -19.53
N LEU A 156 2.61 2.23 -19.55
CA LEU A 156 1.27 1.91 -19.04
C LEU A 156 0.32 1.63 -20.21
N PRO A 157 -0.58 0.63 -20.13
CA PRO A 157 -1.64 0.44 -21.10
C PRO A 157 -2.71 1.54 -20.97
N ASP A 158 -3.45 1.83 -22.06
CA ASP A 158 -4.47 2.88 -22.10
C ASP A 158 -5.61 2.67 -21.10
N ASP A 159 -5.92 1.40 -20.80
CA ASP A 159 -6.98 1.00 -19.89
C ASP A 159 -6.56 0.96 -18.42
N ALA A 160 -5.30 1.25 -18.09
CA ALA A 160 -4.86 1.35 -16.71
C ALA A 160 -5.47 2.57 -15.99
N VAL A 161 -5.79 2.40 -14.70
CA VAL A 161 -6.20 3.51 -13.83
C VAL A 161 -5.11 4.57 -13.78
N LEU A 162 -3.84 4.13 -13.64
CA LEU A 162 -2.68 5.02 -13.62
C LEU A 162 -2.59 5.88 -14.89
N SER A 163 -2.71 5.30 -16.09
CA SER A 163 -2.58 6.06 -17.34
C SER A 163 -3.71 7.08 -17.51
N ARG A 164 -4.96 6.69 -17.18
CA ARG A 164 -6.11 7.60 -17.23
C ARG A 164 -5.98 8.73 -16.22
N MET A 165 -5.57 8.40 -15.01
CA MET A 165 -5.43 9.35 -13.90
C MET A 165 -4.29 10.36 -14.15
N LEU A 166 -3.17 9.91 -14.70
CA LEU A 166 -1.99 10.74 -14.90
C LEU A 166 -1.95 11.43 -16.28
N GLY A 167 -2.81 11.02 -17.19
CA GLY A 167 -2.84 11.55 -18.56
C GLY A 167 -1.58 11.22 -19.37
N THR A 168 -0.84 10.18 -18.98
CA THR A 168 0.38 9.72 -19.65
C THR A 168 0.44 8.21 -19.71
N ARG A 169 1.20 7.70 -20.69
CA ARG A 169 1.50 6.28 -20.85
C ARG A 169 2.96 5.94 -20.51
N THR A 170 3.74 6.94 -20.11
CA THR A 170 5.14 6.74 -19.75
C THR A 170 5.41 7.43 -18.44
N LEU A 171 6.02 6.70 -17.51
CA LEU A 171 6.44 7.20 -16.20
C LEU A 171 7.92 6.92 -16.00
N SER A 172 8.64 7.91 -15.47
CA SER A 172 9.96 7.68 -14.90
C SER A 172 9.80 7.33 -13.42
N ILE A 173 10.39 6.23 -12.99
CA ILE A 173 10.22 5.68 -11.63
C ILE A 173 11.56 5.56 -10.91
N SER A 174 11.53 5.70 -9.57
CA SER A 174 12.68 5.50 -8.68
C SER A 174 12.48 4.23 -7.86
N CYS A 175 13.26 3.18 -8.15
CA CYS A 175 13.16 1.88 -7.50
C CYS A 175 14.16 1.73 -6.37
N TYR A 176 13.70 1.15 -5.25
CA TYR A 176 14.54 0.74 -4.14
C TYR A 176 14.00 -0.54 -3.50
N HIS A 177 14.19 -1.69 -4.16
CA HIS A 177 13.72 -2.99 -3.66
C HIS A 177 14.65 -4.11 -4.12
N HIS A 178 14.65 -5.23 -3.38
CA HIS A 178 15.35 -6.46 -3.73
C HIS A 178 14.41 -7.66 -3.80
N GLN A 179 13.15 -7.45 -3.49
CA GLN A 179 12.07 -8.42 -3.63
C GLN A 179 11.13 -7.97 -4.75
N ARG A 180 10.42 -8.92 -5.36
CA ARG A 180 9.41 -8.65 -6.38
C ARG A 180 8.24 -9.62 -6.28
N ILE A 181 7.12 -9.28 -6.89
CA ILE A 181 6.02 -10.23 -7.08
C ILE A 181 6.50 -11.38 -7.96
N ASP A 182 6.30 -12.61 -7.51
CA ASP A 182 6.52 -13.84 -8.27
C ASP A 182 5.21 -14.28 -8.93
N ARG A 183 4.14 -14.42 -8.15
CA ARG A 183 2.80 -14.74 -8.62
C ARG A 183 1.80 -13.74 -8.07
N LEU A 184 0.96 -13.19 -8.96
CA LEU A 184 -0.10 -12.27 -8.58
C LEU A 184 -1.16 -12.93 -7.71
N GLY A 185 -1.68 -12.15 -6.76
CA GLY A 185 -2.84 -12.49 -5.97
C GLY A 185 -4.13 -12.51 -6.78
N GLU A 186 -5.17 -13.08 -6.21
CA GLU A 186 -6.48 -13.22 -6.87
C GLU A 186 -7.09 -11.86 -7.21
N GLY A 187 -7.50 -11.69 -8.47
CA GLY A 187 -8.08 -10.45 -8.98
C GLY A 187 -7.09 -9.32 -9.20
N MET A 188 -5.79 -9.55 -9.01
CA MET A 188 -4.75 -8.57 -9.36
C MET A 188 -4.37 -8.66 -10.83
N ARG A 189 -4.16 -7.50 -11.45
CA ARG A 189 -3.68 -7.35 -12.82
C ARG A 189 -2.42 -6.49 -12.83
N ALA A 190 -1.31 -7.04 -13.36
CA ALA A 190 -0.13 -6.24 -13.62
C ALA A 190 -0.39 -5.25 -14.77
N VAL A 191 -0.07 -3.99 -14.56
CA VAL A 191 -0.26 -2.91 -15.54
C VAL A 191 1.05 -2.24 -15.95
N ALA A 192 2.15 -2.53 -15.27
CA ALA A 192 3.47 -2.10 -15.69
C ALA A 192 4.53 -3.12 -15.31
N HIS A 193 5.55 -3.23 -16.18
CA HIS A 193 6.70 -4.10 -15.96
C HIS A 193 7.99 -3.33 -16.23
N GLY A 194 8.98 -3.59 -15.40
CA GLY A 194 10.38 -3.22 -15.67
C GLY A 194 10.93 -3.91 -16.90
N GLN A 195 12.10 -3.48 -17.36
CA GLN A 195 12.77 -4.07 -18.54
C GLN A 195 13.17 -5.54 -18.33
N ASP A 196 13.38 -5.96 -17.09
CA ASP A 196 13.69 -7.33 -16.67
C ASP A 196 12.43 -8.19 -16.45
N GLY A 197 11.22 -7.64 -16.73
CA GLY A 197 9.95 -8.30 -16.51
C GLY A 197 9.40 -8.20 -15.07
N THR A 198 10.09 -7.50 -14.17
CA THR A 198 9.58 -7.25 -12.80
C THR A 198 8.25 -6.51 -12.85
N VAL A 199 7.25 -7.01 -12.13
CA VAL A 199 5.96 -6.33 -11.97
C VAL A 199 6.17 -5.07 -11.14
N GLU A 200 5.95 -3.91 -11.76
CA GLU A 200 6.16 -2.61 -11.11
C GLU A 200 4.84 -1.93 -10.71
N ALA A 201 3.73 -2.19 -11.41
CA ALA A 201 2.43 -1.68 -11.00
C ALA A 201 1.32 -2.72 -11.16
N VAL A 202 0.37 -2.67 -10.23
CA VAL A 202 -0.75 -3.60 -10.14
C VAL A 202 -2.04 -2.83 -9.84
N GLU A 203 -3.12 -3.25 -10.48
CA GLU A 203 -4.49 -2.81 -10.22
C GLU A 203 -5.38 -4.01 -9.89
N LEU A 204 -6.60 -3.79 -9.40
CA LEU A 204 -7.57 -4.86 -9.18
C LEU A 204 -8.63 -4.87 -10.28
N ASP A 205 -8.92 -6.07 -10.81
CA ASP A 205 -10.02 -6.33 -11.76
C ASP A 205 -11.35 -6.55 -11.01
N ARG A 206 -11.68 -5.62 -10.10
CA ARG A 206 -12.93 -5.64 -9.32
C ARG A 206 -13.30 -4.22 -8.87
N PRO A 207 -14.56 -3.98 -8.45
CA PRO A 207 -14.96 -2.69 -7.90
C PRO A 207 -14.10 -2.27 -6.70
N GLY A 208 -13.85 -0.97 -6.59
CA GLY A 208 -12.97 -0.37 -5.58
C GLY A 208 -11.75 0.28 -6.24
N TRP A 209 -11.17 1.25 -5.56
CA TRP A 209 -9.95 1.90 -6.03
C TRP A 209 -8.74 1.26 -5.36
N PHE A 210 -7.91 0.63 -6.14
CA PHE A 210 -6.63 0.05 -5.71
C PHE A 210 -5.56 0.35 -6.75
N VAL A 211 -4.47 0.92 -6.29
CA VAL A 211 -3.22 1.05 -7.06
C VAL A 211 -2.08 0.56 -6.18
N GLY A 212 -1.35 -0.42 -6.66
CA GLY A 212 -0.12 -0.91 -6.07
C GLY A 212 1.06 -0.58 -6.96
N VAL A 213 2.12 0.00 -6.40
CA VAL A 213 3.36 0.34 -7.10
C VAL A 213 4.56 -0.24 -6.35
N GLN A 214 5.53 -0.79 -7.09
CA GLN A 214 6.73 -1.39 -6.48
C GLN A 214 7.81 -0.34 -6.22
N TRP A 215 7.81 0.77 -6.96
CA TRP A 215 8.70 1.91 -6.75
C TRP A 215 8.21 2.84 -5.63
N HIS A 216 8.97 3.92 -5.38
CA HIS A 216 8.71 4.91 -4.34
C HIS A 216 8.29 6.26 -4.96
N PRO A 217 6.98 6.51 -5.22
CA PRO A 217 6.51 7.77 -5.80
C PRO A 217 6.81 8.97 -4.88
N GLU A 218 6.84 8.77 -3.57
CA GLU A 218 7.16 9.80 -2.58
C GLU A 218 8.58 10.36 -2.73
N ASP A 219 9.50 9.61 -3.33
CA ASP A 219 10.90 10.05 -3.48
C ASP A 219 11.03 11.28 -4.36
N THR A 220 10.21 11.36 -5.40
CA THR A 220 10.25 12.40 -6.42
C THR A 220 8.97 13.24 -6.53
N ALA A 221 7.98 13.00 -5.66
CA ALA A 221 6.71 13.74 -5.66
C ALA A 221 6.85 15.26 -5.42
N ASP A 222 8.01 15.74 -4.98
CA ASP A 222 8.30 17.16 -4.84
C ASP A 222 8.72 17.84 -6.14
N VAL A 223 9.13 17.08 -7.16
CA VAL A 223 9.68 17.57 -8.43
C VAL A 223 9.03 16.96 -9.69
N ASP A 224 8.29 15.86 -9.56
CA ASP A 224 7.63 15.15 -10.66
C ASP A 224 6.10 15.17 -10.49
N SER A 225 5.42 15.85 -11.40
CA SER A 225 3.96 16.00 -11.39
C SER A 225 3.20 14.66 -11.55
N HIS A 226 3.76 13.67 -12.23
CA HIS A 226 3.15 12.36 -12.36
C HIS A 226 3.18 11.60 -11.02
N GLN A 227 4.28 11.69 -10.29
CA GLN A 227 4.38 11.06 -8.97
C GLN A 227 3.44 11.73 -7.96
N VAL A 228 3.32 13.07 -7.99
CA VAL A 228 2.26 13.80 -7.24
C VAL A 228 0.87 13.33 -7.64
N GLY A 229 0.65 13.14 -8.95
CA GLY A 229 -0.64 12.70 -9.51
C GLY A 229 -1.13 11.38 -8.93
N ILE A 230 -0.22 10.45 -8.55
CA ILE A 230 -0.59 9.19 -7.88
C ILE A 230 -1.27 9.46 -6.54
N PHE A 231 -0.69 10.33 -5.72
CA PHE A 231 -1.27 10.70 -4.42
C PHE A 231 -2.57 11.50 -4.59
N ALA A 232 -2.63 12.40 -5.60
CA ALA A 232 -3.83 13.17 -5.87
C ALA A 232 -5.01 12.27 -6.29
N GLY A 233 -4.78 11.32 -7.21
CA GLY A 233 -5.80 10.37 -7.63
C GLY A 233 -6.26 9.43 -6.50
N PHE A 234 -5.34 9.01 -5.63
CA PHE A 234 -5.67 8.24 -4.44
C PHE A 234 -6.57 9.05 -3.47
N VAL A 235 -6.19 10.30 -3.17
CA VAL A 235 -6.95 11.16 -2.28
C VAL A 235 -8.32 11.49 -2.88
N ASP A 236 -8.42 11.70 -4.18
CA ASP A 236 -9.69 11.93 -4.87
C ASP A 236 -10.60 10.69 -4.79
N ALA A 237 -10.06 9.50 -4.99
CA ALA A 237 -10.80 8.25 -4.81
C ALA A 237 -11.28 8.03 -3.36
N ALA A 238 -10.51 8.47 -2.37
CA ALA A 238 -10.88 8.39 -0.97
C ALA A 238 -12.03 9.33 -0.57
N LYS A 239 -12.31 10.40 -1.36
CA LYS A 239 -13.46 11.28 -1.12
C LYS A 239 -14.80 10.58 -1.34
N GLU A 240 -14.84 9.63 -2.27
CA GLU A 240 -16.03 8.87 -2.65
C GLU A 240 -15.78 7.35 -2.51
N PRO A 241 -15.65 6.84 -1.28
CA PRO A 241 -15.41 5.43 -1.10
C PRO A 241 -16.56 4.62 -1.69
N ASN A 242 -16.26 3.71 -2.62
CA ASN A 242 -17.24 2.78 -3.14
C ASN A 242 -17.57 1.73 -2.06
N ARG A 243 -18.62 1.99 -1.28
CA ARG A 243 -19.07 1.12 -0.17
C ARG A 243 -19.92 -0.05 -0.64
N GLU A 244 -19.91 -0.41 -1.89
CA GLU A 244 -20.45 -1.69 -2.32
C GLU A 244 -19.65 -2.79 -1.62
N THR A 245 -20.23 -3.38 -0.60
CA THR A 245 -19.65 -4.48 0.18
C THR A 245 -19.31 -5.61 -0.77
N LEU A 246 -18.05 -5.76 -1.07
CA LEU A 246 -17.57 -6.85 -1.90
C LEU A 246 -17.73 -8.14 -1.09
N ALA A 247 -18.44 -9.11 -1.64
CA ALA A 247 -18.50 -10.47 -1.09
C ALA A 247 -17.13 -11.16 -1.27
N TYR A 248 -16.14 -10.68 -0.50
CA TYR A 248 -14.83 -11.29 -0.40
C TYR A 248 -14.88 -12.33 0.72
N SER A 249 -14.65 -13.58 0.36
CA SER A 249 -14.50 -14.66 1.34
C SER A 249 -13.01 -14.80 1.68
N PRO A 250 -12.57 -14.40 2.88
CA PRO A 250 -11.18 -14.52 3.28
C PRO A 250 -10.76 -16.00 3.26
N ARG A 251 -9.63 -16.31 2.64
CA ARG A 251 -9.02 -17.65 2.78
C ARG A 251 -8.60 -17.87 4.22
N PRO A 252 -8.76 -19.09 4.78
CA PRO A 252 -8.28 -19.39 6.11
C PRO A 252 -6.77 -19.14 6.19
N LYS A 253 -6.33 -18.56 7.34
CA LYS A 253 -4.93 -18.31 7.64
C LYS A 253 -4.13 -19.61 7.49
N PRO A 254 -2.91 -19.61 6.93
CA PRO A 254 -1.99 -20.71 7.10
C PRO A 254 -1.78 -20.95 8.61
N ARG A 255 -1.84 -22.23 9.01
CA ARG A 255 -1.67 -22.67 10.41
C ARG A 255 -0.25 -22.51 10.87
#